data_60151143fec140bf2e98d6910d701d95
#
_entry.id   60151143fec140bf2e98d6910d701d95
#
_cell.length_a   1.000
_cell.length_b   1.000
_cell.length_c   1.000
_cell.angle_alpha   90.00
_cell.angle_beta   90.00
_cell.angle_gamma   90.00
#
_symmetry.space_group_name_H-M   'P 1'
#
loop_
_entity.id
_entity.type
_entity.pdbx_description
1 polymer ?
#
loop_
_entity_poly.entity_id
_entity_poly.type
_entity_poly.pdbx_seq_one_letter_code
_entity_poly.pdbx_strand_id
1 'polypeptide(L)'
;MLTLIPVSLAQANEFVRQHHRHHKPVAGHKFSIGCAENGRLCAVAIVGRPVSRYLDDGFTLEVNRLCSDGTKNACSILYAAAARAARAMGYRKIITYTLDTESGASLRAAGWTNAGLAGGKAWTCLLY
;
A
#
# COMPACT_ATOMS: atom_id res chain seq x y z
N MET A 1 -0.95 11.51 17.56
CA MET A 1 0.24 11.24 16.74
C MET A 1 0.07 9.91 16.01
N LEU A 2 0.40 9.87 14.74
CA LEU A 2 0.36 8.64 13.98
C LEU A 2 1.68 7.87 14.13
N THR A 3 1.55 6.57 14.37
CA THR A 3 2.72 5.69 14.51
C THR A 3 2.53 4.46 13.61
N LEU A 4 3.64 3.97 13.08
CA LEU A 4 3.64 2.71 12.33
C LEU A 4 3.71 1.56 13.32
N ILE A 5 2.92 0.52 13.07
CA ILE A 5 2.94 -0.69 13.90
C ILE A 5 2.97 -1.93 13.01
N PRO A 6 3.56 -3.02 13.48
CA PRO A 6 3.49 -4.28 12.75
C PRO A 6 2.07 -4.85 12.84
N VAL A 7 1.62 -5.43 11.73
CA VAL A 7 0.35 -6.16 11.72
C VAL A 7 0.55 -7.46 10.94
N SER A 8 -0.18 -8.49 11.33
CA SER A 8 -0.21 -9.74 10.57
C SER A 8 -1.10 -9.57 9.33
N LEU A 9 -0.96 -10.49 8.38
CA LEU A 9 -1.86 -10.51 7.22
C LEU A 9 -3.32 -10.66 7.66
N ALA A 10 -3.58 -11.51 8.66
CA ALA A 10 -4.94 -11.70 9.17
C ALA A 10 -5.52 -10.42 9.76
N GLN A 11 -4.72 -9.67 10.52
CA GLN A 11 -5.16 -8.39 11.08
C GLN A 11 -5.43 -7.36 9.98
N ALA A 12 -4.56 -7.30 8.97
CA ALA A 12 -4.72 -6.37 7.86
C ALA A 12 -5.96 -6.71 7.02
N ASN A 13 -6.18 -7.99 6.72
CA ASN A 13 -7.37 -8.43 6.00
C ASN A 13 -8.65 -8.13 6.77
N GLU A 14 -8.64 -8.29 8.08
CA GLU A 14 -9.81 -7.98 8.92
C GLU A 14 -10.12 -6.49 8.89
N PHE A 15 -9.10 -5.62 8.94
CA PHE A 15 -9.30 -4.19 8.83
C PHE A 15 -9.91 -3.82 7.47
N VAL A 16 -9.39 -4.41 6.38
CA VAL A 16 -9.93 -4.18 5.03
C VAL A 16 -11.39 -4.64 4.96
N ARG A 17 -11.71 -5.80 5.54
CA ARG A 17 -13.08 -6.33 5.57
C ARG A 17 -14.04 -5.35 6.25
N GLN A 18 -13.63 -4.75 7.34
CA GLN A 18 -14.47 -3.83 8.11
C GLN A 18 -14.67 -2.49 7.40
N HIS A 19 -13.70 -2.01 6.66
CA HIS A 19 -13.70 -0.65 6.09
C HIS A 19 -13.90 -0.62 4.57
N HIS A 20 -13.63 -1.72 3.86
CA HIS A 20 -13.77 -1.81 2.40
C HIS A 20 -14.43 -3.12 2.04
N ARG A 21 -15.74 -3.18 2.16
CA ARG A 21 -16.54 -4.42 2.01
C ARG A 21 -16.43 -5.10 0.66
N HIS A 22 -16.04 -4.34 -0.38
CA HIS A 22 -15.99 -4.88 -1.75
C HIS A 22 -14.66 -5.55 -2.09
N HIS A 23 -13.67 -5.45 -1.21
CA HIS A 23 -12.37 -6.06 -1.45
C HIS A 23 -12.30 -7.43 -0.81
N LYS A 24 -11.85 -8.40 -1.60
CA LYS A 24 -11.61 -9.75 -1.09
C LYS A 24 -10.35 -9.76 -0.24
N PRO A 25 -10.26 -10.68 0.75
CA PRO A 25 -9.01 -10.87 1.48
C PRO A 25 -7.86 -11.22 0.55
N VAL A 26 -6.68 -10.76 0.89
CA VAL A 26 -5.46 -11.13 0.17
C VAL A 26 -4.97 -12.47 0.72
N ALA A 27 -4.68 -13.42 -0.17
CA ALA A 27 -4.29 -14.78 0.23
C ALA A 27 -2.87 -14.86 0.77
N GLY A 28 -1.97 -13.96 0.34
CA GLY A 28 -0.59 -13.95 0.78
C GLY A 28 0.02 -12.56 0.66
N HIS A 29 1.13 -12.34 1.35
CA HIS A 29 1.82 -11.07 1.30
C HIS A 29 3.33 -11.27 1.46
N LYS A 30 4.08 -10.20 1.17
CA LYS A 30 5.48 -10.12 1.59
C LYS A 30 5.56 -9.50 2.98
N PHE A 31 4.78 -8.42 3.20
CA PHE A 31 4.65 -7.81 4.53
C PHE A 31 3.38 -6.95 4.56
N SER A 32 2.95 -6.64 5.77
CA SER A 32 1.86 -5.69 6.01
C SER A 32 2.29 -4.70 7.08
N ILE A 33 1.78 -3.47 6.98
CA ILE A 33 2.11 -2.39 7.91
C ILE A 33 0.81 -1.77 8.38
N GLY A 34 0.73 -1.48 9.67
CA GLY A 34 -0.37 -0.73 10.24
C GLY A 34 0.05 0.69 10.59
N CYS A 35 -0.93 1.59 10.57
CA CYS A 35 -0.80 2.93 11.09
C CYS A 35 -1.80 3.08 12.23
N ALA A 36 -1.34 3.54 13.39
CA ALA A 36 -2.18 3.69 14.56
C ALA A 36 -2.18 5.14 15.02
N GLU A 37 -3.33 5.59 15.52
CA GLU A 37 -3.49 6.89 16.16
C GLU A 37 -3.90 6.64 17.61
N ASN A 38 -3.07 7.11 18.54
CA ASN A 38 -3.30 6.93 19.98
C ASN A 38 -3.56 5.45 20.35
N GLY A 39 -2.78 4.55 19.74
CA GLY A 39 -2.87 3.12 20.03
C GLY A 39 -3.98 2.38 19.28
N ARG A 40 -4.79 3.09 18.50
CA ARG A 40 -5.88 2.46 17.73
C ARG A 40 -5.50 2.36 16.26
N LEU A 41 -5.63 1.17 15.69
CA LEU A 41 -5.34 0.95 14.28
C LEU A 41 -6.30 1.77 13.41
N CYS A 42 -5.75 2.61 12.54
CA CYS A 42 -6.54 3.50 11.68
C CYS A 42 -6.32 3.27 10.20
N ALA A 43 -5.28 2.53 9.82
CA ALA A 43 -5.02 2.22 8.42
C ALA A 43 -4.08 1.04 8.30
N VAL A 44 -4.15 0.33 7.18
CA VAL A 44 -3.25 -0.80 6.89
C VAL A 44 -2.82 -0.76 5.43
N ALA A 45 -1.63 -1.26 5.17
CA ALA A 45 -1.14 -1.54 3.82
C ALA A 45 -0.73 -3.01 3.76
N ILE A 46 -1.14 -3.69 2.70
CA ILE A 46 -0.73 -5.07 2.42
C ILE A 46 0.12 -5.03 1.16
N VAL A 47 1.36 -5.48 1.26
CA VAL A 47 2.33 -5.42 0.17
C VAL A 47 2.73 -6.83 -0.20
N GLY A 48 2.69 -7.12 -1.49
CA GLY A 48 3.02 -8.45 -1.99
C GLY A 48 3.54 -8.41 -3.41
N ARG A 49 3.50 -9.56 -4.05
CA ARG A 49 3.94 -9.70 -5.44
C ARG A 49 2.97 -8.96 -6.35
N PRO A 50 3.46 -8.41 -7.48
CA PRO A 50 2.57 -7.80 -8.47
C PRO A 50 1.52 -8.81 -8.94
N VAL A 51 0.27 -8.35 -9.08
CA VAL A 51 -0.81 -9.18 -9.64
C VAL A 51 -0.50 -9.50 -11.10
N SER A 52 0.04 -8.53 -11.86
CA SER A 52 0.48 -8.77 -13.21
C SER A 52 1.78 -9.59 -13.21
N ARG A 53 1.74 -10.78 -13.78
CA ARG A 53 2.93 -11.62 -13.88
C ARG A 53 4.02 -11.02 -14.76
N TYR A 54 3.65 -10.09 -15.64
CA TYR A 54 4.63 -9.39 -16.48
C TYR A 54 5.48 -8.41 -15.67
N LEU A 55 4.98 -7.96 -14.53
CA LEU A 55 5.69 -7.06 -13.63
C LEU A 55 6.37 -7.78 -12.47
N ASP A 56 6.08 -9.07 -12.30
CA ASP A 56 6.61 -9.87 -11.20
C ASP A 56 7.99 -10.42 -11.58
N ASP A 57 8.98 -9.54 -11.56
CA ASP A 57 10.35 -9.81 -12.00
C ASP A 57 11.29 -10.17 -10.83
N GLY A 58 10.78 -10.33 -9.63
CA GLY A 58 11.58 -10.60 -8.44
C GLY A 58 12.13 -9.35 -7.76
N PHE A 59 12.04 -8.19 -8.39
CA PHE A 59 12.55 -6.92 -7.86
C PHE A 59 11.47 -5.86 -7.72
N THR A 60 10.22 -6.20 -8.02
CA THR A 60 9.07 -5.30 -7.94
C THR A 60 8.06 -5.82 -6.93
N LEU A 61 7.56 -4.94 -6.08
CA LEU A 61 6.44 -5.23 -5.20
C LEU A 61 5.23 -4.38 -5.57
N GLU A 62 4.07 -4.79 -5.12
CA GLU A 62 2.83 -4.04 -5.30
C GLU A 62 2.15 -3.84 -3.94
N VAL A 63 1.65 -2.61 -3.70
CA VAL A 63 0.72 -2.41 -2.60
C VAL A 63 -0.63 -2.95 -3.08
N ASN A 64 -0.95 -4.17 -2.66
CA ASN A 64 -2.15 -4.88 -3.11
C ASN A 64 -3.41 -4.31 -2.48
N ARG A 65 -3.31 -3.81 -1.26
CA ARG A 65 -4.41 -3.15 -0.54
C ARG A 65 -3.84 -2.03 0.31
N LEU A 66 -4.51 -0.91 0.31
CA LEU A 66 -4.27 0.16 1.29
C LEU A 66 -5.63 0.71 1.69
N CYS A 67 -5.91 0.70 2.97
CA CYS A 67 -7.22 0.99 3.51
C CYS A 67 -7.08 1.82 4.79
N SER A 68 -7.89 2.86 4.92
CA SER A 68 -7.91 3.67 6.13
C SER A 68 -9.35 3.94 6.58
N ASP A 69 -9.48 4.36 7.82
CA ASP A 69 -10.77 4.80 8.37
C ASP A 69 -11.05 6.28 8.08
N GLY A 70 -10.23 6.91 7.26
CA GLY A 70 -10.34 8.34 6.92
C GLY A 70 -9.40 9.24 7.72
N THR A 71 -8.59 8.68 8.61
CA THR A 71 -7.63 9.46 9.39
C THR A 71 -6.66 10.19 8.46
N LYS A 72 -6.53 11.51 8.67
CA LYS A 72 -5.70 12.37 7.84
C LYS A 72 -4.24 11.92 7.87
N ASN A 73 -3.61 11.91 6.71
CA ASN A 73 -2.21 11.56 6.49
C ASN A 73 -1.85 10.08 6.66
N ALA A 74 -2.78 9.22 7.09
CA ALA A 74 -2.49 7.81 7.31
C ALA A 74 -2.08 7.11 6.01
N CYS A 75 -2.76 7.39 4.91
CA CYS A 75 -2.44 6.76 3.62
C CYS A 75 -1.06 7.17 3.11
N SER A 76 -0.71 8.46 3.15
CA SER A 76 0.60 8.92 2.68
C SER A 76 1.73 8.35 3.52
N ILE A 77 1.52 8.26 4.83
CA ILE A 77 2.50 7.66 5.75
C ILE A 77 2.73 6.18 5.39
N LEU A 78 1.65 5.45 5.10
CA LEU A 78 1.77 4.04 4.73
C LEU A 78 2.43 3.83 3.38
N TYR A 79 2.11 4.64 2.37
CA TYR A 79 2.78 4.54 1.08
C TYR A 79 4.28 4.82 1.21
N ALA A 80 4.66 5.82 1.98
CA ALA A 80 6.06 6.12 2.23
C ALA A 80 6.77 4.99 3.00
N ALA A 81 6.10 4.44 4.01
CA ALA A 81 6.65 3.34 4.79
C ALA A 81 6.81 2.07 3.96
N ALA A 82 5.83 1.77 3.08
CA ALA A 82 5.91 0.61 2.20
C ALA A 82 7.12 0.72 1.26
N ALA A 83 7.37 1.90 0.72
CA ALA A 83 8.52 2.14 -0.15
C ALA A 83 9.84 1.95 0.62
N ARG A 84 9.94 2.50 1.84
CA ARG A 84 11.14 2.34 2.66
C ARG A 84 11.40 0.87 3.01
N ALA A 85 10.37 0.14 3.39
CA ALA A 85 10.48 -1.28 3.73
C ALA A 85 10.91 -2.09 2.52
N ALA A 86 10.29 -1.87 1.37
CA ALA A 86 10.64 -2.56 0.14
C ALA A 86 12.10 -2.28 -0.26
N ARG A 87 12.53 -1.03 -0.14
CA ARG A 87 13.92 -0.65 -0.42
C ARG A 87 14.89 -1.36 0.51
N ALA A 88 14.58 -1.41 1.81
CA ALA A 88 15.42 -2.08 2.80
C ALA A 88 15.55 -3.58 2.52
N MET A 89 14.53 -4.19 1.91
CA MET A 89 14.53 -5.61 1.55
C MET A 89 15.24 -5.90 0.23
N GLY A 90 15.70 -4.86 -0.49
CA GLY A 90 16.44 -5.03 -1.74
C GLY A 90 15.61 -4.95 -3.00
N TYR A 91 14.33 -4.62 -2.90
CA TYR A 91 13.50 -4.40 -4.08
C TYR A 91 13.88 -3.09 -4.78
N ARG A 92 13.62 -3.01 -6.08
CA ARG A 92 14.01 -1.87 -6.91
C ARG A 92 12.85 -0.96 -7.27
N LYS A 93 11.62 -1.48 -7.19
CA LYS A 93 10.42 -0.74 -7.57
C LYS A 93 9.24 -1.21 -6.76
N ILE A 94 8.34 -0.28 -6.43
CA ILE A 94 7.05 -0.61 -5.84
C ILE A 94 5.98 0.12 -6.62
N ILE A 95 4.87 -0.58 -6.88
CA ILE A 95 3.78 -0.08 -7.71
C ILE A 95 2.46 -0.20 -6.97
N THR A 96 1.48 0.56 -7.41
CA THR A 96 0.09 0.42 -6.99
C THR A 96 -0.83 1.02 -8.05
N TYR A 97 -2.13 0.78 -7.90
CA TYR A 97 -3.15 1.27 -8.83
C TYR A 97 -4.24 1.98 -8.04
N THR A 98 -4.76 3.06 -8.62
CA THR A 98 -5.91 3.79 -8.08
C THR A 98 -6.96 3.91 -9.18
N LEU A 99 -8.20 4.21 -8.78
CA LEU A 99 -9.26 4.50 -9.75
C LEU A 99 -8.95 5.82 -10.46
N ASP A 100 -9.43 5.96 -11.71
CA ASP A 100 -9.25 7.18 -12.50
C ASP A 100 -9.79 8.41 -11.78
N THR A 101 -10.86 8.22 -10.99
CA THR A 101 -11.52 9.30 -10.26
C THR A 101 -10.78 9.72 -8.99
N GLU A 102 -9.80 8.94 -8.55
CA GLU A 102 -9.02 9.28 -7.36
C GLU A 102 -7.88 10.23 -7.73
N SER A 103 -7.63 11.23 -6.88
CA SER A 103 -6.62 12.25 -7.16
C SER A 103 -5.17 11.75 -7.07
N GLY A 104 -4.94 10.71 -6.27
CA GLY A 104 -3.58 10.25 -6.00
C GLY A 104 -2.80 11.16 -5.06
N ALA A 105 -3.48 12.02 -4.31
CA ALA A 105 -2.82 13.00 -3.42
C ALA A 105 -1.91 12.31 -2.40
N SER A 106 -2.35 11.20 -1.81
CA SER A 106 -1.56 10.46 -0.82
C SER A 106 -0.27 9.90 -1.44
N LEU A 107 -0.36 9.44 -2.68
CA LEU A 107 0.80 8.90 -3.40
C LEU A 107 1.79 10.01 -3.76
N ARG A 108 1.29 11.15 -4.26
CA ARG A 108 2.16 12.30 -4.54
C ARG A 108 2.84 12.79 -3.27
N ALA A 109 2.10 12.86 -2.17
CA ALA A 109 2.66 13.27 -0.88
C ALA A 109 3.75 12.32 -0.40
N ALA A 110 3.66 11.05 -0.75
CA ALA A 110 4.64 10.03 -0.40
C ALA A 110 5.81 9.96 -1.41
N GLY A 111 5.79 10.79 -2.45
CA GLY A 111 6.87 10.83 -3.44
C GLY A 111 6.73 9.85 -4.60
N TRP A 112 5.57 9.24 -4.77
CA TRP A 112 5.32 8.33 -5.90
C TRP A 112 4.98 9.12 -7.16
N THR A 113 5.26 8.52 -8.31
CA THR A 113 5.06 9.13 -9.62
C THR A 113 3.93 8.43 -10.36
N ASN A 114 3.07 9.20 -11.02
CA ASN A 114 2.04 8.66 -11.89
C ASN A 114 2.72 8.00 -13.10
N ALA A 115 2.45 6.72 -13.33
CA ALA A 115 3.08 5.93 -14.39
C ALA A 115 2.14 5.66 -15.56
N GLY A 116 0.97 6.31 -15.60
CA GLY A 116 0.02 6.18 -16.70
C GLY A 116 -1.24 5.44 -16.33
N LEU A 117 -2.00 5.03 -17.36
CA LEU A 117 -3.28 4.35 -17.20
C LEU A 117 -3.13 2.87 -17.56
N ALA A 118 -3.72 2.01 -16.72
CA ALA A 118 -3.75 0.57 -16.95
C ALA A 118 -5.00 -0.01 -16.28
N GLY A 119 -6.18 0.35 -16.79
CA GLY A 119 -7.45 0.02 -16.15
C GLY A 119 -7.73 0.87 -14.92
N GLY A 120 -7.00 1.96 -14.76
CA GLY A 120 -6.98 2.90 -13.67
C GLY A 120 -5.64 3.60 -13.70
N LYS A 121 -5.39 4.51 -12.78
CA LYS A 121 -4.08 5.17 -12.70
C LYS A 121 -3.06 4.23 -12.07
N ALA A 122 -1.91 4.09 -12.72
CA ALA A 122 -0.78 3.33 -12.19
C ALA A 122 0.21 4.30 -11.55
N TRP A 123 0.77 3.89 -10.42
CA TRP A 123 1.74 4.68 -9.65
C TRP A 123 2.99 3.86 -9.38
N THR A 124 4.12 4.51 -9.43
CA THR A 124 5.43 3.85 -9.27
C THR A 124 6.31 4.67 -8.34
N CYS A 125 7.07 3.97 -7.52
CA CYS A 125 8.16 4.56 -6.76
C CYS A 125 9.42 3.75 -7.05
N LEU A 126 10.44 4.41 -7.62
CA LEU A 126 11.74 3.79 -7.83
C LEU A 126 12.53 3.83 -6.54
N LEU A 127 13.18 2.72 -6.20
CA LEU A 127 13.80 2.52 -4.88
C LEU A 127 15.34 2.59 -4.94
N TYR A 128 15.89 3.06 -6.06
CA TYR A 128 17.32 3.18 -6.25
C TYR A 128 17.72 4.57 -6.71
#